data_47a89ef8cfae945de86bb6249ac629b7
#
_entry.id   47a89ef8cfae945de86bb6249ac629b7
#
_cell.length_a   1.000
_cell.length_b   1.000
_cell.length_c   1.000
_cell.angle_alpha   90.00
_cell.angle_beta   90.00
_cell.angle_gamma   90.00
#
_symmetry.space_group_name_H-M   'P 1'
#
loop_
_entity.id
_entity.type
_entity.pdbx_description
1 polymer ?
#
loop_
_entity_poly.entity_id
_entity_poly.type
_entity_poly.pdbx_seq_one_letter_code
_entity_poly.pdbx_strand_id
1 'polypeptide(L)'
;MSVTAVNHFTILTDDLPATLAFYEDHLNLKPGARPPFTFPGAWLYADGGKGPDPILHIVAGIKKERLVKGVIDHMAFSGKGLMQAVDKLKKKDVKFELRRLPQYGTWQLFFFDPNNAKIEIDFDPAEQGPADAPTGMAGAGEKAATRTY
;
A
#
# COMPACT_ATOMS: atom_id res chain seq x y z
N MET A 1 30.44 3.36 -2.44
CA MET A 1 29.19 2.91 -1.77
C MET A 1 28.10 2.92 -2.83
N SER A 2 27.30 1.86 -2.91
CA SER A 2 26.14 1.76 -3.82
C SER A 2 24.92 1.26 -3.02
N VAL A 3 23.76 1.80 -3.33
CA VAL A 3 22.48 1.25 -2.88
C VAL A 3 22.15 0.04 -3.74
N THR A 4 21.71 -1.07 -3.14
CA THR A 4 21.44 -2.33 -3.84
C THR A 4 19.94 -2.65 -3.91
N ALA A 5 19.13 -2.20 -2.95
CA ALA A 5 17.68 -2.42 -2.91
C ALA A 5 17.01 -1.48 -1.91
N VAL A 6 15.68 -1.36 -2.01
CA VAL A 6 14.85 -0.85 -0.90
C VAL A 6 14.74 -1.95 0.14
N ASN A 7 14.97 -1.62 1.42
CA ASN A 7 14.86 -2.57 2.52
C ASN A 7 13.45 -2.54 3.14
N HIS A 8 13.02 -1.38 3.62
CA HIS A 8 11.69 -1.19 4.21
C HIS A 8 11.25 0.26 4.12
N PHE A 9 9.96 0.50 4.34
CA PHE A 9 9.40 1.80 4.65
C PHE A 9 9.00 1.87 6.12
N THR A 10 8.98 3.08 6.67
CA THR A 10 8.44 3.33 8.02
C THR A 10 7.29 4.31 7.92
N ILE A 11 6.16 3.95 8.50
CA ILE A 11 5.00 4.83 8.65
C ILE A 11 4.75 5.18 10.11
N LEU A 12 4.07 6.29 10.32
CA LEU A 12 3.66 6.77 11.63
C LEU A 12 2.16 6.52 11.80
N THR A 13 1.72 6.27 13.04
CA THR A 13 0.29 6.12 13.34
C THR A 13 -0.07 6.66 14.72
N ASP A 14 -1.29 7.18 14.83
CA ASP A 14 -1.95 7.48 16.11
C ASP A 14 -2.79 6.28 16.62
N ASP A 15 -3.16 5.34 15.71
CA ASP A 15 -3.97 4.15 16.02
C ASP A 15 -3.30 2.88 15.47
N LEU A 16 -2.46 2.25 16.31
CA LEU A 16 -1.76 1.01 15.94
C LEU A 16 -2.70 -0.16 15.63
N PRO A 17 -3.73 -0.46 16.44
CA PRO A 17 -4.66 -1.54 16.15
C PRO A 17 -5.36 -1.40 14.79
N ALA A 18 -5.90 -0.22 14.47
CA ALA A 18 -6.56 0.02 13.19
C ALA A 18 -5.58 -0.11 12.02
N THR A 19 -4.36 0.39 12.19
CA THR A 19 -3.31 0.29 11.16
C THR A 19 -2.92 -1.16 10.90
N LEU A 20 -2.70 -1.96 11.95
CA LEU A 20 -2.38 -3.39 11.81
C LEU A 20 -3.49 -4.16 11.09
N ALA A 21 -4.75 -3.95 11.53
CA ALA A 21 -5.90 -4.60 10.91
C ALA A 21 -6.01 -4.26 9.42
N PHE A 22 -5.74 -3.01 9.04
CA PHE A 22 -5.77 -2.56 7.64
C PHE A 22 -4.72 -3.27 6.78
N TYR A 23 -3.44 -3.28 7.20
CA TYR A 23 -2.36 -3.91 6.44
C TYR A 23 -2.49 -5.43 6.38
N GLU A 24 -2.97 -6.08 7.44
CA GLU A 24 -3.27 -7.51 7.44
C GLU A 24 -4.42 -7.83 6.48
N ASP A 25 -5.52 -7.07 6.54
CA ASP A 25 -6.71 -7.35 5.74
C ASP A 25 -6.48 -7.07 4.25
N HIS A 26 -5.89 -5.95 3.89
CA HIS A 26 -5.76 -5.54 2.48
C HIS A 26 -4.49 -6.03 1.79
N LEU A 27 -3.35 -6.09 2.48
CA LEU A 27 -2.06 -6.45 1.91
C LEU A 27 -1.51 -7.81 2.39
N ASN A 28 -2.22 -8.49 3.30
CA ASN A 28 -1.74 -9.73 3.93
C ASN A 28 -0.36 -9.57 4.59
N LEU A 29 -0.08 -8.37 5.12
CA LEU A 29 1.11 -8.12 5.92
C LEU A 29 0.81 -8.41 7.38
N LYS A 30 1.62 -9.25 8.02
CA LYS A 30 1.40 -9.63 9.43
C LYS A 30 2.54 -9.20 10.33
N PRO A 31 2.24 -8.80 11.58
CA PRO A 31 3.27 -8.48 12.54
C PRO A 31 4.09 -9.73 12.88
N GLY A 32 5.39 -9.54 13.06
CA GLY A 32 6.34 -10.58 13.42
C GLY A 32 7.40 -10.07 14.40
N ALA A 33 8.56 -10.73 14.40
CA ALA A 33 9.65 -10.39 15.29
C ALA A 33 10.05 -8.92 15.18
N ARG A 34 10.23 -8.26 16.33
CA ARG A 34 10.64 -6.86 16.46
C ARG A 34 11.55 -6.72 17.69
N PRO A 35 12.66 -5.97 17.58
CA PRO A 35 13.46 -5.64 18.76
C PRO A 35 12.62 -4.98 19.87
N PRO A 36 12.99 -5.13 21.14
CA PRO A 36 12.25 -4.61 22.29
C PRO A 36 12.47 -3.09 22.44
N PHE A 37 12.01 -2.29 21.49
CA PHE A 37 12.04 -0.83 21.57
C PHE A 37 11.15 -0.30 22.69
N THR A 38 11.50 0.83 23.27
CA THR A 38 10.74 1.50 24.33
C THR A 38 9.49 2.23 23.84
N PHE A 39 9.35 2.42 22.53
CA PHE A 39 8.17 3.04 21.90
C PHE A 39 7.26 1.98 21.27
N PRO A 40 5.93 2.22 21.21
CA PRO A 40 4.98 1.29 20.60
C PRO A 40 5.16 1.25 19.08
N GLY A 41 4.82 0.11 18.46
CA GLY A 41 4.89 -0.09 17.02
C GLY A 41 4.94 -1.56 16.65
N ALA A 42 5.10 -1.84 15.36
CA ALA A 42 5.18 -3.20 14.84
C ALA A 42 6.10 -3.24 13.61
N TRP A 43 6.58 -4.43 13.29
CA TRP A 43 7.25 -4.76 12.06
C TRP A 43 6.40 -5.77 11.30
N LEU A 44 6.04 -5.44 10.06
CA LEU A 44 5.16 -6.25 9.24
C LEU A 44 5.95 -6.97 8.14
N TYR A 45 5.63 -8.26 8.02
CA TYR A 45 6.24 -9.19 7.08
C TYR A 45 5.25 -9.55 5.98
N ALA A 46 5.74 -9.71 4.76
CA ALA A 46 4.94 -10.12 3.61
C ALA A 46 4.46 -11.59 3.73
N ASP A 47 3.64 -12.01 2.77
CA ASP A 47 3.13 -13.38 2.64
C ASP A 47 2.52 -13.94 3.94
N GLY A 48 1.64 -13.17 4.54
CA GLY A 48 0.95 -13.57 5.78
C GLY A 48 1.90 -13.76 6.97
N GLY A 49 3.02 -13.02 7.00
CA GLY A 49 4.02 -13.10 8.06
C GLY A 49 5.15 -14.10 7.80
N LYS A 50 5.20 -14.75 6.62
CA LYS A 50 6.20 -15.75 6.26
C LYS A 50 7.40 -15.16 5.50
N GLY A 51 7.33 -13.91 5.07
CA GLY A 51 8.43 -13.22 4.40
C GLY A 51 9.70 -13.22 5.25
N PRO A 52 10.90 -13.27 4.63
CA PRO A 52 12.17 -13.35 5.35
C PRO A 52 12.49 -12.09 6.15
N ASP A 53 12.06 -10.93 5.66
CA ASP A 53 12.39 -9.63 6.23
C ASP A 53 11.12 -8.78 6.43
N PRO A 54 11.11 -7.89 7.46
CA PRO A 54 10.02 -6.93 7.62
C PRO A 54 10.13 -5.83 6.56
N ILE A 55 9.10 -5.66 5.75
CA ILE A 55 9.08 -4.67 4.66
C ILE A 55 8.39 -3.38 5.03
N LEU A 56 7.62 -3.37 6.13
CA LEU A 56 6.95 -2.18 6.64
C LEU A 56 7.13 -2.10 8.16
N HIS A 57 7.71 -1.01 8.62
CA HIS A 57 7.79 -0.68 10.03
C HIS A 57 6.71 0.32 10.41
N ILE A 58 6.12 0.16 11.57
CA ILE A 58 5.12 1.06 12.13
C ILE A 58 5.65 1.63 13.44
N VAL A 59 5.66 2.95 13.56
CA VAL A 59 5.92 3.68 14.80
C VAL A 59 4.61 4.30 15.26
N ALA A 60 4.15 3.90 16.44
CA ALA A 60 2.88 4.32 17.01
C ALA A 60 3.05 5.35 18.14
N GLY A 61 1.92 5.87 18.63
CA GLY A 61 1.90 6.91 19.67
C GLY A 61 2.18 8.31 19.11
N ILE A 62 2.07 8.49 17.82
CA ILE A 62 2.22 9.80 17.15
C ILE A 62 0.87 10.53 17.20
N LYS A 63 0.88 11.79 17.57
CA LYS A 63 -0.33 12.62 17.56
C LYS A 63 -0.81 12.82 16.13
N LYS A 64 -2.13 12.75 15.92
CA LYS A 64 -2.78 12.83 14.60
C LYS A 64 -2.36 14.08 13.80
N GLU A 65 -2.18 15.21 14.47
CA GLU A 65 -1.77 16.49 13.83
C GLU A 65 -0.37 16.42 13.21
N ARG A 66 0.42 15.40 13.58
CA ARG A 66 1.77 15.15 13.02
C ARG A 66 1.77 14.17 11.85
N LEU A 67 0.63 13.57 11.51
CA LEU A 67 0.47 12.69 10.36
C LEU A 67 0.24 13.54 9.11
N VAL A 68 1.32 14.04 8.52
CA VAL A 68 1.29 14.94 7.36
C VAL A 68 1.96 14.28 6.16
N LYS A 69 1.51 14.64 4.96
CA LYS A 69 2.15 14.21 3.71
C LYS A 69 3.54 14.84 3.61
N GLY A 70 4.50 14.05 3.16
CA GLY A 70 5.87 14.48 2.88
C GLY A 70 6.21 14.47 1.39
N VAL A 71 7.51 14.45 1.08
CA VAL A 71 8.03 14.38 -0.30
C VAL A 71 7.89 12.98 -0.93
N ILE A 72 7.68 11.94 -0.13
CA ILE A 72 7.35 10.60 -0.62
C ILE A 72 5.86 10.60 -0.95
N ASP A 73 5.50 10.37 -2.22
CA ASP A 73 4.10 10.35 -2.67
C ASP A 73 3.39 9.07 -2.23
N HIS A 74 4.00 7.90 -2.49
CA HIS A 74 3.40 6.60 -2.16
C HIS A 74 4.46 5.51 -1.92
N MET A 75 3.98 4.37 -1.40
CA MET A 75 4.69 3.10 -1.33
C MET A 75 4.08 2.16 -2.37
N ALA A 76 4.91 1.50 -3.19
CA ALA A 76 4.45 0.53 -4.16
C ALA A 76 4.84 -0.90 -3.75
N PHE A 77 3.89 -1.82 -3.90
CA PHE A 77 4.04 -3.25 -3.65
C PHE A 77 3.67 -4.04 -4.90
N SER A 78 4.31 -5.18 -5.13
CA SER A 78 3.86 -6.14 -6.14
C SER A 78 2.83 -7.09 -5.52
N GLY A 79 1.69 -7.26 -6.18
CA GLY A 79 0.58 -8.08 -5.71
C GLY A 79 0.16 -9.16 -6.70
N LYS A 80 -0.70 -10.06 -6.23
CA LYS A 80 -1.41 -11.06 -7.04
C LYS A 80 -2.89 -11.06 -6.63
N GLY A 81 -3.78 -11.29 -7.61
CA GLY A 81 -5.21 -11.34 -7.36
C GLY A 81 -5.89 -9.98 -7.44
N LEU A 82 -5.72 -9.28 -8.56
CA LEU A 82 -6.28 -7.94 -8.81
C LEU A 82 -7.78 -7.86 -8.48
N MET A 83 -8.60 -8.74 -9.06
CA MET A 83 -10.05 -8.68 -8.83
C MET A 83 -10.43 -8.92 -7.37
N GLN A 84 -9.72 -9.81 -6.70
CA GLN A 84 -9.93 -10.07 -5.26
C GLN A 84 -9.60 -8.84 -4.42
N ALA A 85 -8.53 -8.11 -4.75
CA ALA A 85 -8.16 -6.87 -4.09
C ALA A 85 -9.22 -5.78 -4.31
N VAL A 86 -9.68 -5.60 -5.57
CA VAL A 86 -10.74 -4.65 -5.94
C VAL A 86 -12.04 -4.96 -5.20
N ASP A 87 -12.50 -6.21 -5.21
CA ASP A 87 -13.74 -6.62 -4.55
C ASP A 87 -13.67 -6.43 -3.03
N LYS A 88 -12.50 -6.68 -2.44
CA LYS A 88 -12.29 -6.46 -1.01
C LYS A 88 -12.37 -4.97 -0.65
N LEU A 89 -11.72 -4.09 -1.42
CA LEU A 89 -11.79 -2.65 -1.20
C LEU A 89 -13.24 -2.13 -1.32
N LYS A 90 -13.99 -2.57 -2.35
CA LYS A 90 -15.41 -2.27 -2.51
C LYS A 90 -16.25 -2.73 -1.31
N LYS A 91 -16.07 -3.98 -0.88
CA LYS A 91 -16.80 -4.57 0.26
C LYS A 91 -16.54 -3.81 1.58
N LYS A 92 -15.35 -3.24 1.73
CA LYS A 92 -14.94 -2.49 2.93
C LYS A 92 -15.17 -0.97 2.80
N ASP A 93 -15.80 -0.51 1.72
CA ASP A 93 -16.02 0.91 1.42
C ASP A 93 -14.73 1.75 1.43
N VAL A 94 -13.62 1.14 1.04
CA VAL A 94 -12.34 1.85 0.88
C VAL A 94 -12.29 2.44 -0.53
N LYS A 95 -12.13 3.75 -0.63
CA LYS A 95 -11.98 4.44 -1.91
C LYS A 95 -10.64 4.07 -2.55
N PHE A 96 -10.67 3.78 -3.84
CA PHE A 96 -9.48 3.43 -4.61
C PHE A 96 -9.53 3.95 -6.04
N GLU A 97 -8.37 4.01 -6.67
CA GLU A 97 -8.18 4.30 -8.08
C GLU A 97 -7.54 3.08 -8.74
N LEU A 98 -8.08 2.66 -9.88
CA LEU A 98 -7.52 1.58 -10.69
C LEU A 98 -7.25 2.09 -12.09
N ARG A 99 -6.07 1.79 -12.62
CA ARG A 99 -5.70 2.11 -13.99
C ARG A 99 -4.81 1.03 -14.60
N ARG A 100 -4.68 1.04 -15.91
CA ARG A 100 -3.75 0.19 -16.64
C ARG A 100 -2.71 1.05 -17.35
N LEU A 101 -1.43 0.74 -17.19
CA LEU A 101 -0.35 1.44 -17.89
C LEU A 101 -0.37 1.10 -19.39
N PRO A 102 -0.38 2.09 -20.32
CA PRO A 102 -0.57 1.83 -21.74
C PRO A 102 0.52 0.97 -22.37
N GLN A 103 1.78 1.21 -22.03
CA GLN A 103 2.93 0.55 -22.66
C GLN A 103 3.29 -0.80 -22.04
N TYR A 104 3.07 -0.96 -20.74
CA TYR A 104 3.46 -2.15 -19.98
C TYR A 104 2.29 -3.07 -19.67
N GLY A 105 1.06 -2.54 -19.77
CA GLY A 105 -0.13 -3.28 -19.40
C GLY A 105 -0.31 -3.56 -17.91
N THR A 106 0.66 -3.17 -17.08
CA THR A 106 0.63 -3.32 -15.62
C THR A 106 -0.63 -2.69 -15.04
N TRP A 107 -1.31 -3.40 -14.19
CA TRP A 107 -2.42 -2.86 -13.42
C TRP A 107 -1.90 -2.17 -12.18
N GLN A 108 -2.34 -0.93 -11.94
CA GLN A 108 -1.98 -0.11 -10.78
C GLN A 108 -3.21 0.20 -9.96
N LEU A 109 -3.21 -0.22 -8.71
CA LEU A 109 -4.30 -0.03 -7.75
C LEU A 109 -3.82 0.88 -6.62
N PHE A 110 -4.43 2.06 -6.49
CA PHE A 110 -4.08 3.07 -5.51
C PHE A 110 -5.18 3.23 -4.46
N PHE A 111 -4.82 3.29 -3.20
CA PHE A 111 -5.71 3.61 -2.09
C PHE A 111 -4.93 4.17 -0.90
N PHE A 112 -5.63 4.57 0.15
CA PHE A 112 -5.00 5.17 1.33
C PHE A 112 -5.21 4.30 2.56
N ASP A 113 -4.19 4.23 3.41
CA ASP A 113 -4.28 3.63 4.72
C ASP A 113 -5.01 4.56 5.72
N PRO A 114 -5.36 4.10 6.94
CA PRO A 114 -6.02 4.94 7.95
C PRO A 114 -5.22 6.18 8.37
N ASN A 115 -3.91 6.20 8.13
CA ASN A 115 -3.01 7.32 8.44
C ASN A 115 -2.81 8.27 7.24
N ASN A 116 -3.57 8.06 6.15
CA ASN A 116 -3.45 8.80 4.90
C ASN A 116 -2.11 8.57 4.15
N ALA A 117 -1.46 7.44 4.39
CA ALA A 117 -0.35 7.00 3.56
C ALA A 117 -0.91 6.39 2.26
N LYS A 118 -0.43 6.87 1.11
CA LYS A 118 -0.85 6.37 -0.20
C LYS A 118 -0.12 5.07 -0.52
N ILE A 119 -0.88 4.08 -0.91
CA ILE A 119 -0.41 2.75 -1.28
C ILE A 119 -0.68 2.53 -2.76
N GLU A 120 0.28 1.94 -3.45
CA GLU A 120 0.13 1.39 -4.79
C GLU A 120 0.35 -0.12 -4.74
N ILE A 121 -0.46 -0.88 -5.47
CA ILE A 121 -0.19 -2.29 -5.72
C ILE A 121 -0.15 -2.50 -7.23
N ASP A 122 0.99 -3.00 -7.71
CA ASP A 122 1.20 -3.39 -9.10
C ASP A 122 0.88 -4.87 -9.30
N PHE A 123 0.05 -5.16 -10.30
CA PHE A 123 -0.32 -6.53 -10.68
C PHE A 123 0.14 -6.84 -12.11
N ASP A 124 0.35 -8.14 -12.36
CA ASP A 124 0.79 -8.64 -13.65
C ASP A 124 -0.17 -8.20 -14.77
N PRO A 125 0.34 -7.77 -15.94
CA PRO A 125 -0.48 -7.45 -17.11
C PRO A 125 -1.41 -8.56 -17.57
N ALA A 126 -1.05 -9.82 -17.30
CA ALA A 126 -1.86 -10.99 -17.66
C ALA A 126 -3.07 -11.21 -16.73
N GLU A 127 -3.12 -10.54 -15.57
CA GLU A 127 -4.28 -10.66 -14.68
C GLU A 127 -5.52 -10.01 -15.33
N GLN A 128 -6.65 -10.66 -15.13
CA GLN A 128 -7.93 -10.14 -15.59
C GLN A 128 -8.34 -8.97 -14.70
N GLY A 129 -8.64 -7.83 -15.32
CA GLY A 129 -9.17 -6.65 -14.66
C GLY A 129 -10.51 -6.21 -15.27
N PRO A 130 -11.15 -5.17 -14.70
CA PRO A 130 -12.39 -4.62 -15.26
C PRO A 130 -12.19 -4.15 -16.69
N ALA A 131 -13.13 -4.51 -17.58
CA ALA A 131 -13.07 -4.15 -18.99
C ALA A 131 -13.15 -2.63 -19.25
N ASP A 132 -13.72 -1.89 -18.32
CA ASP A 132 -13.91 -0.44 -18.34
C ASP A 132 -12.85 0.34 -17.53
N ALA A 133 -11.80 -0.33 -17.09
CA ALA A 133 -10.73 0.35 -16.37
C ALA A 133 -10.00 1.35 -17.27
N PRO A 134 -9.76 2.59 -16.79
CA PRO A 134 -9.09 3.60 -17.57
C PRO A 134 -7.64 3.19 -17.85
N THR A 135 -7.20 3.52 -19.08
CA THR A 135 -5.82 3.38 -19.51
C THR A 135 -5.17 4.75 -19.51
N GLY A 136 -4.08 4.93 -18.74
CA GLY A 136 -3.40 6.22 -18.69
C GLY A 136 -2.20 6.22 -17.76
N MET A 137 -1.32 7.19 -17.99
CA MET A 137 -0.25 7.54 -17.03
C MET A 137 -0.67 8.79 -16.28
N ALA A 138 -0.58 8.78 -14.94
CA ALA A 138 -0.59 10.02 -14.20
C ALA A 138 0.83 10.61 -14.28
N GLY A 139 1.00 11.66 -15.04
CA GLY A 139 2.14 12.56 -14.87
C GLY A 139 2.00 13.32 -13.55
N ALA A 140 3.12 13.73 -12.93
CA ALA A 140 3.08 14.65 -11.81
C ALA A 140 2.37 15.95 -12.27
N GLY A 141 1.15 16.19 -11.77
CA GLY A 141 0.35 17.36 -12.08
C GLY A 141 -0.72 17.19 -13.15
N GLU A 142 -0.81 16.08 -13.87
CA GLU A 142 -1.91 15.81 -14.80
C GLU A 142 -2.98 14.90 -14.16
N LYS A 143 -4.26 15.27 -14.39
CA LYS A 143 -5.37 14.35 -14.06
C LYS A 143 -5.31 13.18 -15.05
N ALA A 144 -4.75 12.06 -14.61
CA ALA A 144 -4.87 10.83 -15.37
C ALA A 144 -6.35 10.46 -15.56
N ALA A 145 -6.65 9.77 -16.66
CA ALA A 145 -7.92 9.09 -16.82
C ALA A 145 -7.99 7.96 -15.77
N THR A 146 -8.48 8.31 -14.60
CA THR A 146 -8.55 7.44 -13.42
C THR A 146 -10.02 7.35 -13.02
N ARG A 147 -10.49 6.14 -12.78
CA ARG A 147 -11.82 5.93 -12.21
C ARG A 147 -11.68 5.72 -10.71
N THR A 148 -12.38 6.54 -9.95
CA THR A 148 -12.52 6.37 -8.48
C THR A 148 -13.77 5.55 -8.22
N TYR A 149 -13.63 4.49 -7.46
CA TYR A 149 -14.71 3.57 -7.08
C TYR A 149 -15.10 3.77 -5.63
#